data_1b55b603f25d4c00a5261d913ca59d84
#
_entry.id   1b55b603f25d4c00a5261d913ca59d84
#
_cell.length_a   1.000
_cell.length_b   1.000
_cell.length_c   1.000
_cell.angle_alpha   90.00
_cell.angle_beta   90.00
_cell.angle_gamma   90.00
#
_symmetry.space_group_name_H-M   'P 1'
#
loop_
_entity.id
_entity.type
_entity.pdbx_description
1 polymer ?
#
loop_
_entity_poly.entity_id
_entity_poly.type
_entity_poly.pdbx_seq_one_letter_code
_entity_poly.pdbx_strand_id
1 'polypeptide(L)'
;MLLLTGATGLVGSALLHRLLGEGTPVRCLVRNPRRLGPQRVRVQIALGDLTDPPSFRNALRGVQTVVHLAASIRDQPRGSIEELNGIATWRMVHAAQRAGVERFVFFSVLDASTHHRARFFRAKALAEQAVRESDMRSTVFAPSIVYAPGDPWLTLLERLALLPVVPISGRGRAVYQPIWAEDVADCVMASLRGGEDERNERFELAGPETLSHTDIVRLVLRSLQRRRPLLHLPTPIVSRALRLLEATMGTGAFATWDEAELMEVSMISTRGSADAERFGVTPEPMRAILAQA
;
A
#
# COMPACT_ATOMS: atom_id res chain seq x y z
N MET A 1 2.40 -1.97 -23.72
CA MET A 1 1.78 -2.91 -22.74
C MET A 1 2.28 -2.57 -21.34
N LEU A 2 1.36 -2.41 -20.38
CA LEU A 2 1.67 -2.19 -18.96
C LEU A 2 1.45 -3.47 -18.17
N LEU A 3 2.41 -3.86 -17.31
CA LEU A 3 2.25 -4.91 -16.32
C LEU A 3 1.90 -4.30 -14.96
N LEU A 4 0.76 -4.70 -14.40
CA LEU A 4 0.32 -4.28 -13.07
C LEU A 4 0.40 -5.45 -12.10
N THR A 5 1.16 -5.27 -11.01
CA THR A 5 1.14 -6.17 -9.86
C THR A 5 0.37 -5.52 -8.71
N GLY A 6 -0.26 -6.30 -7.86
CA GLY A 6 -1.09 -5.74 -6.79
C GLY A 6 -2.43 -5.17 -7.26
N ALA A 7 -2.90 -5.50 -8.46
CA ALA A 7 -4.16 -5.04 -9.05
C ALA A 7 -5.42 -5.28 -8.20
N THR A 8 -5.34 -6.16 -7.20
CA THR A 8 -6.45 -6.50 -6.28
C THR A 8 -6.36 -5.79 -4.92
N GLY A 9 -5.35 -4.93 -4.74
CA GLY A 9 -5.18 -4.08 -3.55
C GLY A 9 -5.93 -2.75 -3.69
N LEU A 10 -5.88 -1.89 -2.66
CA LEU A 10 -6.59 -0.60 -2.63
C LEU A 10 -6.24 0.27 -3.84
N VAL A 11 -5.00 0.72 -3.92
CA VAL A 11 -4.52 1.56 -5.03
C VAL A 11 -4.59 0.82 -6.36
N GLY A 12 -4.26 -0.49 -6.36
CA GLY A 12 -4.23 -1.28 -7.60
C GLY A 12 -5.59 -1.43 -8.27
N SER A 13 -6.66 -1.57 -7.50
CA SER A 13 -8.03 -1.64 -8.04
C SER A 13 -8.51 -0.29 -8.57
N ALA A 14 -8.23 0.80 -7.86
CA ALA A 14 -8.52 2.17 -8.29
C ALA A 14 -7.76 2.51 -9.58
N LEU A 15 -6.46 2.23 -9.62
CA LEU A 15 -5.63 2.43 -10.80
C LEU A 15 -6.08 1.60 -12.00
N LEU A 16 -6.40 0.31 -11.77
CA LEU A 16 -6.88 -0.57 -12.84
C LEU A 16 -8.16 -0.04 -13.48
N HIS A 17 -9.09 0.49 -12.67
CA HIS A 17 -10.33 1.09 -13.17
C HIS A 17 -10.04 2.26 -14.12
N ARG A 18 -9.10 3.14 -13.77
CA ARG A 18 -8.68 4.29 -14.59
C ARG A 18 -8.00 3.88 -15.88
N LEU A 19 -7.03 2.97 -15.79
CA LEU A 19 -6.32 2.44 -16.97
C LEU A 19 -7.27 1.82 -18.00
N LEU A 20 -8.26 1.08 -17.52
CA LEU A 20 -9.28 0.48 -18.38
C LEU A 20 -10.26 1.53 -18.94
N GLY A 21 -10.52 2.60 -18.20
CA GLY A 21 -11.31 3.75 -18.67
C GLY A 21 -10.65 4.46 -19.83
N GLU A 22 -9.32 4.54 -19.86
CA GLU A 22 -8.52 5.12 -20.97
C GLU A 22 -8.20 4.13 -22.10
N GLY A 23 -8.64 2.88 -21.98
CA GLY A 23 -8.33 1.87 -22.99
C GLY A 23 -6.85 1.41 -22.98
N THR A 24 -6.10 1.69 -21.91
CA THR A 24 -4.69 1.27 -21.79
C THR A 24 -4.59 -0.26 -21.77
N PRO A 25 -3.74 -0.87 -22.61
CA PRO A 25 -3.54 -2.33 -22.59
C PRO A 25 -2.80 -2.75 -21.29
N VAL A 26 -3.51 -3.42 -20.38
CA VAL A 26 -3.00 -3.86 -19.09
C VAL A 26 -2.90 -5.37 -19.01
N ARG A 27 -1.76 -5.86 -18.52
CA ARG A 27 -1.57 -7.22 -18.05
C ARG A 27 -1.50 -7.22 -16.52
N CYS A 28 -2.38 -7.97 -15.86
CA CYS A 28 -2.38 -8.11 -14.41
C CYS A 28 -1.65 -9.40 -14.00
N LEU A 29 -0.58 -9.27 -13.20
CA LEU A 29 0.05 -10.42 -12.55
C LEU A 29 -0.69 -10.69 -11.24
N VAL A 30 -1.36 -11.84 -11.17
CA VAL A 30 -2.23 -12.21 -10.04
C VAL A 30 -2.10 -13.68 -9.68
N ARG A 31 -2.24 -14.00 -8.40
CA ARG A 31 -2.33 -15.38 -7.89
C ARG A 31 -3.72 -15.99 -8.09
N ASN A 32 -4.75 -15.15 -7.97
CA ASN A 32 -6.14 -15.57 -8.12
C ASN A 32 -6.91 -14.53 -8.97
N PRO A 33 -7.19 -14.82 -10.24
CA PRO A 33 -7.86 -13.89 -11.15
C PRO A 33 -9.32 -13.59 -10.78
N ARG A 34 -9.97 -14.45 -9.97
CA ARG A 34 -11.34 -14.20 -9.50
C ARG A 34 -11.42 -12.93 -8.66
N ARG A 35 -10.32 -12.52 -7.98
CA ARG A 35 -10.25 -11.31 -7.17
C ARG A 35 -10.24 -10.01 -7.99
N LEU A 36 -10.03 -10.07 -9.30
CA LEU A 36 -10.19 -8.92 -10.21
C LEU A 36 -11.67 -8.59 -10.49
N GLY A 37 -12.59 -9.45 -10.06
CA GLY A 37 -14.01 -9.23 -10.29
C GLY A 37 -14.37 -9.12 -11.77
N PRO A 38 -15.30 -8.21 -12.14
CA PRO A 38 -15.72 -8.00 -13.54
C PRO A 38 -14.58 -7.52 -14.45
N GLN A 39 -13.57 -6.84 -13.93
CA GLN A 39 -12.46 -6.29 -14.73
C GLN A 39 -11.59 -7.36 -15.37
N ARG A 40 -11.66 -8.62 -14.90
CA ARG A 40 -10.87 -9.74 -15.42
C ARG A 40 -11.05 -10.01 -16.92
N VAL A 41 -12.19 -9.66 -17.50
CA VAL A 41 -12.49 -9.87 -18.93
C VAL A 41 -11.91 -8.77 -19.83
N ARG A 42 -11.43 -7.67 -19.23
CA ARG A 42 -10.89 -6.50 -19.91
C ARG A 42 -9.36 -6.41 -19.86
N VAL A 43 -8.69 -7.36 -19.21
CA VAL A 43 -7.24 -7.37 -18.99
C VAL A 43 -6.62 -8.66 -19.50
N GLN A 44 -5.33 -8.61 -19.81
CA GLN A 44 -4.55 -9.83 -19.95
C GLN A 44 -4.20 -10.36 -18.56
N ILE A 45 -4.47 -11.63 -18.31
CA ILE A 45 -4.18 -12.27 -17.03
C ILE A 45 -2.88 -13.05 -17.15
N ALA A 46 -1.91 -12.72 -16.31
CA ALA A 46 -0.74 -13.53 -16.03
C ALA A 46 -0.90 -14.18 -14.66
N LEU A 47 -0.94 -15.51 -14.63
CA LEU A 47 -0.94 -16.26 -13.38
C LEU A 47 0.50 -16.40 -12.89
N GLY A 48 0.77 -15.98 -11.66
CA GLY A 48 2.10 -16.11 -11.07
C GLY A 48 2.14 -15.63 -9.63
N ASP A 49 3.23 -16.02 -8.96
CA ASP A 49 3.55 -15.60 -7.60
C ASP A 49 4.89 -14.86 -7.62
N LEU A 50 4.97 -13.70 -6.96
CA LEU A 50 6.19 -12.89 -6.89
C LEU A 50 7.32 -13.59 -6.12
N THR A 51 7.00 -14.57 -5.29
CA THR A 51 8.00 -15.41 -4.61
C THR A 51 8.59 -16.49 -5.52
N ASP A 52 7.94 -16.76 -6.67
CA ASP A 52 8.36 -17.77 -7.66
C ASP A 52 8.67 -17.13 -9.02
N PRO A 53 9.92 -16.70 -9.28
CA PRO A 53 10.32 -16.03 -10.53
C PRO A 53 9.99 -16.79 -11.82
N PRO A 54 10.11 -18.13 -11.91
CA PRO A 54 9.67 -18.86 -13.09
C PRO A 54 8.21 -18.62 -13.47
N SER A 55 7.32 -18.44 -12.48
CA SER A 55 5.89 -18.26 -12.71
C SER A 55 5.53 -16.94 -13.40
N PHE A 56 6.34 -15.89 -13.28
CA PHE A 56 6.02 -14.57 -13.81
C PHE A 56 6.95 -14.07 -14.94
N ARG A 57 8.03 -14.80 -15.30
CA ARG A 57 8.93 -14.37 -16.39
C ARG A 57 8.21 -14.09 -17.69
N ASN A 58 7.27 -14.95 -18.06
CA ASN A 58 6.50 -14.79 -19.29
C ASN A 58 5.52 -13.61 -19.24
N ALA A 59 5.17 -13.15 -18.04
CA ALA A 59 4.32 -11.98 -17.86
C ALA A 59 4.99 -10.67 -18.35
N LEU A 60 6.32 -10.64 -18.42
CA LEU A 60 7.10 -9.48 -18.84
C LEU A 60 7.30 -9.38 -20.36
N ARG A 61 6.91 -10.38 -21.15
CA ARG A 61 7.07 -10.33 -22.62
C ARG A 61 6.24 -9.20 -23.22
N GLY A 62 6.91 -8.30 -23.96
CA GLY A 62 6.28 -7.16 -24.63
C GLY A 62 5.77 -6.08 -23.67
N VAL A 63 6.22 -6.09 -22.40
CA VAL A 63 5.92 -5.07 -21.42
C VAL A 63 6.93 -3.94 -21.54
N GLN A 64 6.44 -2.71 -21.63
CA GLN A 64 7.25 -1.48 -21.64
C GLN A 64 7.30 -0.84 -20.26
N THR A 65 6.20 -0.93 -19.49
CA THR A 65 6.07 -0.31 -18.17
C THR A 65 5.61 -1.34 -17.15
N VAL A 66 6.28 -1.40 -16.01
CA VAL A 66 5.84 -2.16 -14.83
C VAL A 66 5.36 -1.18 -13.76
N VAL A 67 4.13 -1.41 -13.25
CA VAL A 67 3.62 -0.74 -12.05
C VAL A 67 3.54 -1.78 -10.94
N HIS A 68 4.44 -1.66 -9.97
CA HIS A 68 4.63 -2.64 -8.91
C HIS A 68 4.04 -2.15 -7.58
N LEU A 69 2.75 -2.51 -7.36
CA LEU A 69 1.99 -2.15 -6.16
C LEU A 69 1.86 -3.30 -5.15
N ALA A 70 2.28 -4.50 -5.55
CA ALA A 70 2.16 -5.67 -4.68
C ALA A 70 3.02 -5.50 -3.42
N ALA A 71 2.40 -5.68 -2.26
CA ALA A 71 3.03 -5.61 -0.95
C ALA A 71 2.26 -6.45 0.07
N SER A 72 2.90 -6.78 1.19
CA SER A 72 2.25 -7.39 2.34
C SER A 72 2.80 -6.80 3.63
N ILE A 73 1.91 -6.38 4.52
CA ILE A 73 2.24 -5.87 5.85
C ILE A 73 2.31 -6.98 6.91
N ARG A 74 2.03 -8.22 6.52
CA ARG A 74 2.09 -9.42 7.37
C ARG A 74 2.73 -10.58 6.64
N ASP A 75 3.28 -11.52 7.38
CA ASP A 75 3.75 -12.79 6.83
C ASP A 75 2.59 -13.56 6.17
N GLN A 76 2.91 -14.24 5.08
CA GLN A 76 1.97 -15.07 4.32
C GLN A 76 2.48 -16.53 4.34
N PRO A 77 1.64 -17.54 4.07
CA PRO A 77 2.09 -18.93 4.03
C PRO A 77 3.25 -19.21 3.07
N ARG A 78 3.44 -18.35 2.07
CA ARG A 78 4.47 -18.50 1.02
C ARG A 78 5.59 -17.48 1.09
N GLY A 79 5.68 -16.68 2.15
CA GLY A 79 6.77 -15.73 2.29
C GLY A 79 6.62 -14.78 3.46
N SER A 80 7.74 -14.41 4.03
CA SER A 80 7.83 -13.40 5.07
C SER A 80 7.61 -11.99 4.51
N ILE A 81 7.46 -11.00 5.39
CA ILE A 81 7.40 -9.58 5.01
C ILE A 81 8.61 -9.21 4.16
N GLU A 82 9.82 -9.65 4.53
CA GLU A 82 11.05 -9.38 3.79
C GLU A 82 11.04 -10.03 2.39
N GLU A 83 10.59 -11.28 2.31
CA GLU A 83 10.49 -12.00 1.04
C GLU A 83 9.52 -11.31 0.09
N LEU A 84 8.33 -10.95 0.59
CA LEU A 84 7.24 -10.43 -0.22
C LEU A 84 7.46 -8.97 -0.67
N ASN A 85 8.17 -8.15 0.12
CA ASN A 85 8.36 -6.74 -0.20
C ASN A 85 9.78 -6.43 -0.70
N GLY A 86 10.82 -7.02 -0.12
CA GLY A 86 12.22 -6.78 -0.48
C GLY A 86 12.66 -7.70 -1.61
N ILE A 87 12.77 -9.00 -1.33
CA ILE A 87 13.35 -9.98 -2.25
C ILE A 87 12.50 -10.16 -3.52
N ALA A 88 11.17 -10.22 -3.37
CA ALA A 88 10.27 -10.35 -4.51
C ALA A 88 10.33 -9.13 -5.44
N THR A 89 10.46 -7.92 -4.89
CA THR A 89 10.66 -6.71 -5.70
C THR A 89 12.02 -6.73 -6.40
N TRP A 90 13.09 -7.08 -5.70
CA TRP A 90 14.42 -7.25 -6.31
C TRP A 90 14.40 -8.23 -7.48
N ARG A 91 13.75 -9.39 -7.31
CA ARG A 91 13.57 -10.38 -8.39
C ARG A 91 12.78 -9.83 -9.57
N MET A 92 11.70 -9.06 -9.30
CA MET A 92 10.88 -8.43 -10.33
C MET A 92 11.69 -7.39 -11.11
N VAL A 93 12.45 -6.52 -10.44
CA VAL A 93 13.35 -5.53 -11.07
C VAL A 93 14.33 -6.20 -12.02
N HIS A 94 15.07 -7.21 -11.57
CA HIS A 94 16.02 -7.93 -12.42
C HIS A 94 15.36 -8.69 -13.59
N ALA A 95 14.15 -9.22 -13.37
CA ALA A 95 13.42 -9.86 -14.45
C ALA A 95 12.93 -8.84 -15.49
N ALA A 96 12.48 -7.67 -15.04
CA ALA A 96 12.03 -6.56 -15.89
C ALA A 96 13.18 -6.00 -16.73
N GLN A 97 14.36 -5.75 -16.15
CA GLN A 97 15.57 -5.33 -16.88
C GLN A 97 15.93 -6.33 -17.99
N ARG A 98 15.98 -7.62 -17.67
CA ARG A 98 16.29 -8.68 -18.67
C ARG A 98 15.25 -8.81 -19.76
N ALA A 99 14.00 -8.40 -19.50
CA ALA A 99 12.93 -8.41 -20.49
C ALA A 99 12.88 -7.13 -21.35
N GLY A 100 13.77 -6.16 -21.10
CA GLY A 100 13.82 -4.89 -21.82
C GLY A 100 12.71 -3.92 -21.43
N VAL A 101 12.22 -3.99 -20.20
CA VAL A 101 11.26 -3.00 -19.65
C VAL A 101 11.95 -1.65 -19.55
N GLU A 102 11.28 -0.60 -20.03
CA GLU A 102 11.82 0.76 -20.09
C GLU A 102 11.53 1.57 -18.82
N ARG A 103 10.37 1.34 -18.19
CA ARG A 103 9.90 2.11 -17.03
C ARG A 103 9.41 1.23 -15.91
N PHE A 104 9.80 1.59 -14.66
CA PHE A 104 9.40 0.90 -13.46
C PHE A 104 8.82 1.88 -12.42
N VAL A 105 7.53 1.77 -12.13
CA VAL A 105 6.84 2.53 -11.09
C VAL A 105 6.72 1.66 -9.84
N PHE A 106 7.28 2.12 -8.74
CA PHE A 106 7.35 1.37 -7.49
C PHE A 106 6.61 2.08 -6.35
N PHE A 107 5.91 1.30 -5.55
CA PHE A 107 5.28 1.77 -4.32
C PHE A 107 6.10 1.38 -3.09
N SER A 108 6.69 2.39 -2.49
CA SER A 108 7.38 2.31 -1.22
C SER A 108 6.46 2.73 -0.06
N VAL A 109 6.99 3.40 0.92
CA VAL A 109 6.30 3.96 2.08
C VAL A 109 7.10 5.14 2.63
N LEU A 110 6.45 6.12 3.23
CA LEU A 110 7.16 7.17 3.99
C LEU A 110 8.02 6.51 5.09
N ASP A 111 9.16 7.13 5.38
CA ASP A 111 10.12 6.64 6.38
C ASP A 111 10.76 5.26 6.09
N ALA A 112 10.70 4.79 4.82
CA ALA A 112 11.44 3.60 4.42
C ALA A 112 12.95 3.79 4.68
N SER A 113 13.52 2.93 5.54
CA SER A 113 14.94 2.99 5.91
C SER A 113 15.45 1.59 6.24
N THR A 114 16.68 1.28 5.81
CA THR A 114 17.35 0.00 6.11
C THR A 114 17.62 -0.18 7.61
N HIS A 115 17.62 0.91 8.37
CA HIS A 115 17.84 0.92 9.82
C HIS A 115 16.54 1.01 10.62
N HIS A 116 15.39 1.02 9.95
CA HIS A 116 14.10 1.12 10.64
C HIS A 116 13.84 -0.13 11.51
N ARG A 117 13.23 0.04 12.71
CA ARG A 117 12.95 -1.07 13.65
C ARG A 117 11.94 -2.08 13.05
N ALA A 118 10.90 -1.61 12.36
CA ALA A 118 9.89 -2.48 11.77
C ALA A 118 10.37 -3.09 10.46
N ARG A 119 10.13 -4.38 10.31
CA ARG A 119 10.56 -5.24 9.17
C ARG A 119 10.06 -4.70 7.82
N PHE A 120 8.81 -4.25 7.76
CA PHE A 120 8.18 -3.74 6.54
C PHE A 120 8.94 -2.54 5.94
N PHE A 121 9.30 -1.55 6.77
CA PHE A 121 10.03 -0.35 6.30
C PHE A 121 11.44 -0.70 5.81
N ARG A 122 12.14 -1.64 6.49
CA ARG A 122 13.44 -2.14 6.03
C ARG A 122 13.34 -2.85 4.67
N ALA A 123 12.32 -3.71 4.53
CA ALA A 123 12.09 -4.42 3.27
C ALA A 123 11.76 -3.47 2.12
N LYS A 124 10.97 -2.42 2.38
CA LYS A 124 10.66 -1.39 1.40
C LYS A 124 11.89 -0.56 1.02
N ALA A 125 12.75 -0.22 1.97
CA ALA A 125 14.01 0.49 1.69
C ALA A 125 14.95 -0.32 0.78
N LEU A 126 15.11 -1.62 1.03
CA LEU A 126 15.91 -2.51 0.18
C LEU A 126 15.30 -2.62 -1.23
N ALA A 127 13.98 -2.66 -1.33
CA ALA A 127 13.29 -2.64 -2.62
C ALA A 127 13.49 -1.31 -3.37
N GLU A 128 13.40 -0.16 -2.69
CA GLU A 128 13.72 1.15 -3.29
C GLU A 128 15.14 1.20 -3.83
N GLN A 129 16.10 0.66 -3.08
CA GLN A 129 17.48 0.60 -3.51
C GLN A 129 17.62 -0.19 -4.82
N ALA A 130 17.03 -1.38 -4.89
CA ALA A 130 17.06 -2.21 -6.10
C ALA A 130 16.42 -1.51 -7.32
N VAL A 131 15.33 -0.77 -7.10
CA VAL A 131 14.67 0.02 -8.16
C VAL A 131 15.57 1.15 -8.64
N ARG A 132 16.19 1.91 -7.73
CA ARG A 132 17.07 3.03 -8.08
C ARG A 132 18.38 2.61 -8.75
N GLU A 133 18.90 1.43 -8.40
CA GLU A 133 20.12 0.86 -9.00
C GLU A 133 19.86 0.24 -10.37
N SER A 134 18.59 0.15 -10.81
CA SER A 134 18.24 -0.39 -12.11
C SER A 134 18.48 0.62 -13.24
N ASP A 135 18.76 0.12 -14.46
CA ASP A 135 18.92 0.95 -15.65
C ASP A 135 17.59 1.49 -16.21
N MET A 136 16.48 1.03 -15.66
CA MET A 136 15.13 1.47 -16.07
C MET A 136 14.84 2.88 -15.58
N ARG A 137 14.02 3.63 -16.31
CA ARG A 137 13.43 4.86 -15.78
C ARG A 137 12.53 4.48 -14.61
N SER A 138 12.84 4.96 -13.42
CA SER A 138 12.07 4.62 -12.22
C SER A 138 11.34 5.83 -11.64
N THR A 139 10.14 5.58 -11.12
CA THR A 139 9.37 6.51 -10.29
C THR A 139 9.01 5.79 -9.00
N VAL A 140 9.37 6.37 -7.86
CA VAL A 140 9.07 5.79 -6.55
C VAL A 140 8.03 6.66 -5.86
N PHE A 141 6.86 6.09 -5.61
CA PHE A 141 5.85 6.70 -4.75
C PHE A 141 5.98 6.17 -3.33
N ALA A 142 6.14 7.04 -2.37
CA ALA A 142 6.24 6.74 -0.95
C ALA A 142 5.03 7.36 -0.20
N PRO A 143 3.89 6.67 -0.17
CA PRO A 143 2.71 7.20 0.51
C PRO A 143 2.84 7.16 2.03
N SER A 144 2.10 8.04 2.70
CA SER A 144 1.65 7.88 4.06
C SER A 144 0.67 6.71 4.14
N ILE A 145 -0.11 6.62 5.21
CA ILE A 145 -1.12 5.56 5.30
C ILE A 145 -2.20 5.77 4.20
N VAL A 146 -2.36 4.77 3.35
CA VAL A 146 -3.37 4.79 2.29
C VAL A 146 -4.63 4.12 2.79
N TYR A 147 -5.77 4.77 2.61
CA TYR A 147 -7.07 4.28 3.02
C TYR A 147 -8.11 4.33 1.90
N ALA A 148 -9.15 3.53 2.04
CA ALA A 148 -10.36 3.60 1.23
C ALA A 148 -11.57 3.13 2.07
N PRO A 149 -12.78 3.62 1.82
CA PRO A 149 -13.98 3.07 2.43
C PRO A 149 -14.07 1.55 2.22
N GLY A 150 -14.31 0.81 3.30
CA GLY A 150 -14.36 -0.66 3.28
C GLY A 150 -13.02 -1.38 3.21
N ASP A 151 -11.89 -0.68 3.35
CA ASP A 151 -10.59 -1.34 3.48
C ASP A 151 -10.47 -2.13 4.80
N PRO A 152 -9.54 -3.10 4.88
CA PRO A 152 -9.41 -3.94 6.08
C PRO A 152 -9.10 -3.15 7.35
N TRP A 153 -8.34 -2.05 7.25
CA TRP A 153 -7.97 -1.23 8.40
C TRP A 153 -9.15 -0.43 8.93
N LEU A 154 -9.86 0.31 8.06
CA LEU A 154 -11.08 1.03 8.46
C LEU A 154 -12.15 0.06 8.95
N THR A 155 -12.34 -1.07 8.26
CA THR A 155 -13.28 -2.13 8.68
C THR A 155 -12.94 -2.67 10.09
N LEU A 156 -11.66 -2.81 10.42
CA LEU A 156 -11.25 -3.18 11.77
C LEU A 156 -11.65 -2.10 12.79
N LEU A 157 -11.39 -0.83 12.50
CA LEU A 157 -11.78 0.28 13.37
C LEU A 157 -13.30 0.36 13.56
N GLU A 158 -14.06 0.18 12.48
CA GLU A 158 -15.53 0.11 12.50
C GLU A 158 -16.04 -1.03 13.38
N ARG A 159 -15.42 -2.22 13.29
CA ARG A 159 -15.76 -3.36 14.16
C ARG A 159 -15.42 -3.07 15.63
N LEU A 160 -14.27 -2.46 15.90
CA LEU A 160 -13.89 -2.06 17.26
C LEU A 160 -14.85 -1.00 17.82
N ALA A 161 -15.41 -0.14 16.96
CA ALA A 161 -16.43 0.84 17.34
C ALA A 161 -17.77 0.22 17.81
N LEU A 162 -17.98 -1.08 17.56
CA LEU A 162 -19.14 -1.82 18.12
C LEU A 162 -18.98 -2.14 19.61
N LEU A 163 -17.74 -2.19 20.10
CA LEU A 163 -17.47 -2.47 21.50
C LEU A 163 -17.94 -1.31 22.40
N PRO A 164 -18.28 -1.55 23.67
CA PRO A 164 -18.61 -0.50 24.61
C PRO A 164 -17.43 0.44 24.91
N VAL A 165 -16.19 -0.06 24.78
CA VAL A 165 -14.94 0.67 24.92
C VAL A 165 -14.02 0.27 23.75
N VAL A 166 -13.42 1.25 23.07
CA VAL A 166 -12.52 1.00 21.93
C VAL A 166 -11.08 0.88 22.44
N PRO A 167 -10.45 -0.29 22.28
CA PRO A 167 -9.04 -0.46 22.65
C PRO A 167 -8.12 0.22 21.63
N ILE A 168 -7.11 0.94 22.10
CA ILE A 168 -6.05 1.54 21.31
C ILE A 168 -4.72 0.98 21.78
N SER A 169 -3.89 0.48 20.85
CA SER A 169 -2.52 0.04 21.17
C SER A 169 -1.64 1.23 21.52
N GLY A 170 -0.85 1.08 22.55
CA GLY A 170 0.08 2.10 22.99
C GLY A 170 -0.61 3.40 23.43
N ARG A 171 0.05 4.51 23.13
CA ARG A 171 -0.45 5.86 23.48
C ARG A 171 -1.33 6.49 22.40
N GLY A 172 -1.45 5.85 21.22
CA GLY A 172 -2.21 6.38 20.09
C GLY A 172 -1.69 7.72 19.53
N ARG A 173 -0.39 8.03 19.77
CA ARG A 173 0.24 9.32 19.45
C ARG A 173 0.98 9.33 18.12
N ALA A 174 1.17 8.17 17.46
CA ALA A 174 1.72 8.12 16.13
C ALA A 174 0.87 8.98 15.19
N VAL A 175 1.52 9.79 14.37
CA VAL A 175 0.85 10.76 13.49
C VAL A 175 1.02 10.36 12.03
N TYR A 176 -0.01 10.57 11.26
CA TYR A 176 -0.09 10.22 9.84
C TYR A 176 -0.68 11.37 9.04
N GLN A 177 -0.43 11.35 7.75
CA GLN A 177 -1.13 12.17 6.77
C GLN A 177 -1.90 11.23 5.83
N PRO A 178 -3.06 10.68 6.26
CA PRO A 178 -3.79 9.69 5.49
C PRO A 178 -4.13 10.23 4.10
N ILE A 179 -3.89 9.41 3.07
CA ILE A 179 -4.22 9.76 1.70
C ILE A 179 -5.19 8.75 1.10
N TRP A 180 -6.19 9.22 0.39
CA TRP A 180 -7.19 8.38 -0.24
C TRP A 180 -6.61 7.57 -1.41
N ALA A 181 -6.99 6.31 -1.54
CA ALA A 181 -6.46 5.41 -2.56
C ALA A 181 -6.76 5.90 -4.00
N GLU A 182 -7.87 6.61 -4.20
CA GLU A 182 -8.22 7.19 -5.49
C GLU A 182 -7.27 8.35 -5.85
N ASP A 183 -6.93 9.25 -4.90
CA ASP A 183 -5.96 10.32 -5.12
C ASP A 183 -4.58 9.77 -5.46
N VAL A 184 -4.17 8.69 -4.78
CA VAL A 184 -2.93 7.99 -5.09
C VAL A 184 -2.96 7.40 -6.50
N ALA A 185 -4.08 6.81 -6.91
CA ALA A 185 -4.24 6.28 -8.27
C ALA A 185 -4.19 7.40 -9.33
N ASP A 186 -4.74 8.58 -9.03
CA ASP A 186 -4.65 9.76 -9.91
C ASP A 186 -3.22 10.27 -10.07
N CYS A 187 -2.43 10.32 -8.98
CA CYS A 187 -1.00 10.64 -9.06
C CYS A 187 -0.25 9.65 -9.96
N VAL A 188 -0.52 8.35 -9.84
CA VAL A 188 0.09 7.33 -10.71
C VAL A 188 -0.32 7.52 -12.16
N MET A 189 -1.61 7.77 -12.43
CA MET A 189 -2.09 8.03 -13.79
C MET A 189 -1.42 9.26 -14.40
N ALA A 190 -1.30 10.35 -13.64
CA ALA A 190 -0.62 11.56 -14.08
C ALA A 190 0.85 11.28 -14.40
N SER A 191 1.56 10.57 -13.51
CA SER A 191 2.93 10.14 -13.77
C SER A 191 3.03 9.30 -15.04
N LEU A 192 2.15 8.31 -15.26
CA LEU A 192 2.18 7.47 -16.46
C LEU A 192 2.00 8.25 -17.76
N ARG A 193 1.26 9.38 -17.73
CA ARG A 193 1.09 10.31 -18.84
C ARG A 193 2.25 11.31 -18.99
N GLY A 194 2.96 11.58 -17.87
CA GLY A 194 4.08 12.50 -17.81
C GLY A 194 5.30 12.01 -18.59
N GLY A 195 6.14 12.94 -19.00
CA GLY A 195 7.30 12.72 -19.85
C GLY A 195 8.57 12.28 -19.10
N GLU A 196 9.72 12.74 -19.63
CA GLU A 196 11.06 12.34 -19.17
C GLU A 196 11.50 12.97 -17.83
N ASP A 197 10.81 14.00 -17.36
CA ASP A 197 11.24 14.83 -16.22
C ASP A 197 11.15 14.14 -14.85
N GLU A 198 10.50 12.97 -14.77
CA GLU A 198 10.31 12.21 -13.52
C GLU A 198 11.26 11.02 -13.38
N ARG A 199 12.40 11.06 -14.06
CA ARG A 199 13.37 9.95 -14.01
C ARG A 199 14.03 9.84 -12.64
N ASN A 200 13.92 8.64 -12.06
CA ASN A 200 14.58 8.28 -10.79
C ASN A 200 14.20 9.17 -9.61
N GLU A 201 13.01 9.77 -9.66
CA GLU A 201 12.49 10.59 -8.57
C GLU A 201 11.67 9.78 -7.55
N ARG A 202 11.70 10.27 -6.31
CA ARG A 202 10.91 9.77 -5.19
C ARG A 202 9.93 10.84 -4.74
N PHE A 203 8.65 10.51 -4.80
CA PHE A 203 7.54 11.38 -4.42
C PHE A 203 6.89 10.89 -3.12
N GLU A 204 6.68 11.82 -2.19
CA GLU A 204 6.01 11.56 -0.93
C GLU A 204 4.53 11.89 -1.07
N LEU A 205 3.68 10.87 -1.07
CA LEU A 205 2.25 11.08 -1.21
C LEU A 205 1.58 11.15 0.17
N ALA A 206 1.12 12.32 0.54
CA ALA A 206 0.49 12.58 1.82
C ALA A 206 -0.83 13.34 1.64
N GLY A 207 -1.80 13.01 2.49
CA GLY A 207 -3.04 13.76 2.56
C GLY A 207 -2.88 15.12 3.27
N PRO A 208 -3.89 16.00 3.21
CA PRO A 208 -3.80 17.37 3.71
C PRO A 208 -3.92 17.46 5.23
N GLU A 209 -4.36 16.40 5.91
CA GLU A 209 -4.59 16.39 7.35
C GLU A 209 -3.49 15.61 8.08
N THR A 210 -2.92 16.19 9.13
CA THR A 210 -2.04 15.47 10.06
C THR A 210 -2.86 15.00 11.26
N LEU A 211 -3.05 13.70 11.37
CA LEU A 211 -3.93 13.07 12.36
C LEU A 211 -3.17 12.06 13.21
N SER A 212 -3.38 12.07 14.53
CA SER A 212 -2.93 10.98 15.38
C SER A 212 -3.80 9.74 15.17
N HIS A 213 -3.29 8.56 15.53
CA HIS A 213 -4.08 7.33 15.53
C HIS A 213 -5.39 7.50 16.33
N THR A 214 -5.30 8.17 17.48
CA THR A 214 -6.47 8.51 18.31
C THR A 214 -7.47 9.40 17.56
N ASP A 215 -7.01 10.37 16.76
CA ASP A 215 -7.90 11.25 16.01
C ASP A 215 -8.59 10.49 14.87
N ILE A 216 -7.89 9.59 14.21
CA ILE A 216 -8.48 8.72 13.18
C ILE A 216 -9.59 7.84 13.78
N VAL A 217 -9.34 7.20 14.93
CA VAL A 217 -10.37 6.41 15.62
C VAL A 217 -11.58 7.29 15.98
N ARG A 218 -11.35 8.52 16.45
CA ARG A 218 -12.45 9.47 16.71
C ARG A 218 -13.20 9.88 15.45
N LEU A 219 -12.51 10.05 14.31
CA LEU A 219 -13.16 10.33 13.04
C LEU A 219 -14.07 9.16 12.61
N VAL A 220 -13.61 7.93 12.69
CA VAL A 220 -14.42 6.73 12.41
C VAL A 220 -15.62 6.63 13.36
N LEU A 221 -15.43 6.89 14.65
CA LEU A 221 -16.55 6.92 15.60
C LEU A 221 -17.59 7.99 15.24
N ARG A 222 -17.15 9.16 14.77
CA ARG A 222 -18.05 10.25 14.35
C ARG A 222 -18.81 9.88 13.08
N SER A 223 -18.17 9.31 12.06
CA SER A 223 -18.84 8.88 10.82
C SER A 223 -19.92 7.83 11.11
N LEU A 224 -19.68 6.94 12.08
CA LEU A 224 -20.65 5.96 12.55
C LEU A 224 -21.69 6.53 13.54
N GLN A 225 -21.66 7.84 13.84
CA GLN A 225 -22.51 8.50 14.83
C GLN A 225 -22.45 7.84 16.23
N ARG A 226 -21.26 7.32 16.60
CA ARG A 226 -21.05 6.61 17.88
C ARG A 226 -20.18 7.43 18.81
N ARG A 227 -20.51 7.38 20.11
CA ARG A 227 -19.67 7.93 21.20
C ARG A 227 -19.21 6.78 22.07
N ARG A 228 -17.91 6.47 22.01
CA ARG A 228 -17.30 5.39 22.80
C ARG A 228 -16.07 5.91 23.52
N PRO A 229 -15.86 5.55 24.80
CA PRO A 229 -14.61 5.82 25.50
C PRO A 229 -13.46 5.04 24.84
N LEU A 230 -12.30 5.65 24.82
CA LEU A 230 -11.07 5.06 24.27
C LEU A 230 -10.23 4.53 25.45
N LEU A 231 -9.77 3.28 25.34
CA LEU A 231 -8.91 2.64 26.34
C LEU A 231 -7.53 2.40 25.74
N HIS A 232 -6.54 3.12 26.22
CA HIS A 232 -5.15 2.94 25.81
C HIS A 232 -4.53 1.76 26.54
N LEU A 233 -4.20 0.70 25.82
CA LEU A 233 -3.58 -0.50 26.36
C LEU A 233 -2.07 -0.46 26.14
N PRO A 234 -1.25 -0.76 27.17
CA PRO A 234 0.20 -0.85 27.00
C PRO A 234 0.58 -1.81 25.87
N THR A 235 1.47 -1.37 24.97
CA THR A 235 1.95 -2.16 23.83
C THR A 235 2.41 -3.58 24.18
N PRO A 236 3.12 -3.84 25.32
CA PRO A 236 3.50 -5.21 25.68
C PRO A 236 2.31 -6.14 25.96
N ILE A 237 1.18 -5.62 26.43
CA ILE A 237 -0.04 -6.40 26.65
C ILE A 237 -0.67 -6.75 25.31
N VAL A 238 -0.83 -5.76 24.45
CA VAL A 238 -1.39 -5.93 23.10
C VAL A 238 -0.54 -6.93 22.30
N SER A 239 0.79 -6.79 22.34
CA SER A 239 1.70 -7.68 21.61
C SER A 239 1.59 -9.14 22.05
N ARG A 240 1.49 -9.39 23.37
CA ARG A 240 1.31 -10.76 23.88
C ARG A 240 -0.03 -11.35 23.45
N ALA A 241 -1.10 -10.55 23.53
CA ALA A 241 -2.43 -10.99 23.12
C ALA A 241 -2.49 -11.30 21.61
N LEU A 242 -1.91 -10.44 20.76
CA LEU A 242 -1.87 -10.65 19.31
C LEU A 242 -1.00 -11.86 18.93
N ARG A 243 0.17 -12.04 19.53
CA ARG A 243 1.01 -13.22 19.30
C ARG A 243 0.32 -14.53 19.70
N LEU A 244 -0.43 -14.52 20.80
CA LEU A 244 -1.24 -15.68 21.20
C LEU A 244 -2.36 -15.95 20.17
N LEU A 245 -3.01 -14.89 19.69
CA LEU A 245 -4.02 -14.99 18.65
C LEU A 245 -3.44 -15.54 17.33
N GLU A 246 -2.28 -15.05 16.93
CA GLU A 246 -1.56 -15.54 15.75
C GLU A 246 -1.16 -17.03 15.90
N ALA A 247 -0.69 -17.43 17.08
CA ALA A 247 -0.32 -18.81 17.36
C ALA A 247 -1.52 -19.77 17.30
N THR A 248 -2.73 -19.30 17.62
CA THR A 248 -3.95 -20.13 17.63
C THR A 248 -4.68 -20.11 16.28
N MET A 249 -4.71 -18.97 15.59
CA MET A 249 -5.47 -18.75 14.35
C MET A 249 -4.59 -18.76 13.08
N GLY A 250 -3.27 -18.70 13.24
CA GLY A 250 -2.33 -18.65 12.12
C GLY A 250 -2.57 -17.42 11.24
N THR A 251 -2.50 -17.62 9.92
CA THR A 251 -2.72 -16.56 8.92
C THR A 251 -4.16 -16.04 8.85
N GLY A 252 -5.09 -16.68 9.56
CA GLY A 252 -6.49 -16.25 9.68
C GLY A 252 -6.73 -15.22 10.78
N ALA A 253 -5.70 -14.83 11.57
CA ALA A 253 -5.83 -13.81 12.60
C ALA A 253 -6.33 -12.48 11.99
N PHE A 254 -7.31 -11.85 12.63
CA PHE A 254 -7.91 -10.60 12.17
C PHE A 254 -6.98 -9.39 12.34
N ALA A 255 -5.99 -9.46 13.24
CA ALA A 255 -4.92 -8.48 13.43
C ALA A 255 -3.63 -9.22 13.83
N THR A 256 -2.49 -8.69 13.40
CA THR A 256 -1.17 -9.25 13.69
C THR A 256 -0.33 -8.28 14.51
N TRP A 257 0.73 -8.80 15.14
CA TRP A 257 1.69 -7.96 15.85
C TRP A 257 2.40 -6.98 14.90
N ASP A 258 2.81 -7.44 13.71
CA ASP A 258 3.46 -6.59 12.71
C ASP A 258 2.57 -5.39 12.33
N GLU A 259 1.26 -5.60 12.14
CA GLU A 259 0.30 -4.53 11.88
C GLU A 259 0.18 -3.55 13.04
N ALA A 260 0.12 -4.05 14.29
CA ALA A 260 0.06 -3.20 15.46
C ALA A 260 1.36 -2.37 15.64
N GLU A 261 2.53 -2.94 15.31
CA GLU A 261 3.80 -2.22 15.30
C GLU A 261 3.81 -1.09 14.26
N LEU A 262 3.25 -1.32 13.06
CA LEU A 262 3.13 -0.28 12.04
C LEU A 262 2.28 0.90 12.51
N MET A 263 1.24 0.64 13.32
CA MET A 263 0.38 1.70 13.88
C MET A 263 1.07 2.55 14.96
N GLU A 264 2.26 2.21 15.39
CA GLU A 264 3.08 3.01 16.30
C GLU A 264 4.16 3.85 15.60
N VAL A 265 4.30 3.70 14.28
CA VAL A 265 5.25 4.46 13.47
C VAL A 265 4.54 5.65 12.83
N SER A 266 5.08 6.84 13.05
CA SER A 266 4.57 8.06 12.40
C SER A 266 4.98 8.08 10.93
N MET A 267 4.05 8.44 10.05
CA MET A 267 4.27 8.55 8.61
C MET A 267 3.80 9.92 8.12
N ILE A 268 4.68 10.92 8.26
CA ILE A 268 4.43 12.31 7.85
C ILE A 268 5.48 12.77 6.85
N SER A 269 5.02 13.44 5.80
CA SER A 269 5.88 14.13 4.86
C SER A 269 6.15 15.55 5.34
N THR A 270 7.39 16.01 5.25
CA THR A 270 7.73 17.40 5.50
C THR A 270 7.25 18.32 4.39
N ARG A 271 6.91 17.77 3.21
CA ARG A 271 6.36 18.49 2.05
C ARG A 271 4.83 18.53 2.04
N GLY A 272 4.17 17.81 2.97
CA GLY A 272 2.71 17.70 2.99
C GLY A 272 2.17 17.14 1.67
N SER A 273 1.16 17.79 1.07
CA SER A 273 0.53 17.39 -0.20
C SER A 273 1.27 17.87 -1.46
N ALA A 274 2.38 18.59 -1.34
CA ALA A 274 3.03 19.26 -2.48
C ALA A 274 3.44 18.29 -3.60
N ASP A 275 3.88 17.08 -3.29
CA ASP A 275 4.24 16.11 -4.31
C ASP A 275 3.01 15.55 -5.06
N ALA A 276 1.85 15.43 -4.42
CA ALA A 276 0.59 15.10 -5.10
C ALA A 276 0.12 16.26 -6.00
N GLU A 277 0.28 17.49 -5.54
CA GLU A 277 -0.07 18.71 -6.30
C GLU A 277 0.80 18.87 -7.55
N ARG A 278 2.05 18.41 -7.55
CA ARG A 278 2.90 18.34 -8.77
C ARG A 278 2.27 17.49 -9.88
N PHE A 279 1.48 16.49 -9.51
CA PHE A 279 0.70 15.66 -10.45
C PHE A 279 -0.68 16.25 -10.78
N GLY A 280 -0.97 17.47 -10.33
CA GLY A 280 -2.28 18.11 -10.50
C GLY A 280 -3.38 17.51 -9.62
N VAL A 281 -3.01 16.76 -8.58
CA VAL A 281 -3.94 16.13 -7.65
C VAL A 281 -3.97 16.92 -6.34
N THR A 282 -5.14 17.38 -5.94
CA THR A 282 -5.39 17.98 -4.62
C THR A 282 -6.00 16.90 -3.73
N PRO A 283 -5.24 16.30 -2.79
CA PRO A 283 -5.75 15.19 -2.00
C PRO A 283 -6.93 15.59 -1.10
N GLU A 284 -7.94 14.73 -1.08
CA GLU A 284 -9.14 14.93 -0.27
C GLU A 284 -8.87 14.67 1.23
N PRO A 285 -9.40 15.52 2.14
CA PRO A 285 -9.24 15.29 3.57
C PRO A 285 -10.04 14.04 4.01
N MET A 286 -9.44 13.23 4.89
CA MET A 286 -10.04 11.97 5.37
C MET A 286 -11.43 12.18 5.97
N ARG A 287 -11.64 13.30 6.69
CA ARG A 287 -12.95 13.64 7.26
C ARG A 287 -14.04 13.82 6.20
N ALA A 288 -13.70 14.34 5.01
CA ALA A 288 -14.67 14.54 3.93
C ALA A 288 -15.06 13.19 3.30
N ILE A 289 -14.09 12.31 3.08
CA ILE A 289 -14.34 10.97 2.52
C ILE A 289 -15.18 10.12 3.49
N LEU A 290 -14.84 10.10 4.79
CA LEU A 290 -15.59 9.33 5.78
C LEU A 290 -16.99 9.89 6.06
N ALA A 291 -17.26 11.14 5.74
CA ALA A 291 -18.59 11.72 5.87
C ALA A 291 -19.54 11.32 4.71
N GLN A 292 -18.99 10.85 3.59
CA GLN A 292 -19.73 10.44 2.39
C GLN A 292 -19.98 8.91 2.35
N ALA A 293 -19.24 8.14 3.16
CA ALA A 293 -19.29 6.68 3.19
C ALA A 293 -20.37 6.17 4.17
#